data_a22c08fe02d12ad45455742bda27c7a8
#
_entry.id   a22c08fe02d12ad45455742bda27c7a8
#
_cell.length_a   1.000
_cell.length_b   1.000
_cell.length_c   1.000
_cell.angle_alpha   90.00
_cell.angle_beta   90.00
_cell.angle_gamma   90.00
#
_symmetry.space_group_name_H-M   'P 1'
#
loop_
_entity.id
_entity.type
_entity.pdbx_description
1 polymer ?
#
loop_
_entity_poly.entity_id
_entity_poly.type
_entity_poly.pdbx_seq_one_letter_code
_entity_poly.pdbx_strand_id
1 'polypeptide(L)'
;MNVQFKKGVLDLCVLAMLKDNDRYGYELASTLSEIIMISDGTVYPLLRKLAADGLVASYLQESQSGPPRKYYSLTAMGKIRLQELLDDWNTFTESVNKIVGGKSA
;
A
#
# COMPACT_ATOMS: atom_id res chain seq x y z
N MET A 1 -18.33 2.15 -3.65
CA MET A 1 -17.18 1.35 -4.11
C MET A 1 -17.26 -0.03 -3.49
N ASN A 2 -17.20 -1.09 -4.28
CA ASN A 2 -17.34 -2.42 -3.71
C ASN A 2 -16.06 -2.85 -2.96
N VAL A 3 -16.19 -3.89 -2.14
CA VAL A 3 -15.10 -4.35 -1.27
C VAL A 3 -13.88 -4.83 -2.07
N GLN A 4 -14.09 -5.49 -3.20
CA GLN A 4 -13.00 -6.02 -4.02
C GLN A 4 -12.14 -4.89 -4.60
N PHE A 5 -12.78 -3.85 -5.11
CA PHE A 5 -12.08 -2.70 -5.65
C PHE A 5 -11.26 -2.00 -4.56
N LYS A 6 -11.87 -1.79 -3.39
CA LYS A 6 -11.21 -1.12 -2.28
C LYS A 6 -9.98 -1.90 -1.82
N LYS A 7 -10.06 -3.23 -1.76
CA LYS A 7 -8.93 -4.06 -1.35
C LYS A 7 -7.74 -3.90 -2.29
N GLY A 8 -7.99 -3.96 -3.60
CA GLY A 8 -6.92 -3.79 -4.58
C GLY A 8 -6.25 -2.43 -4.50
N VAL A 9 -7.04 -1.39 -4.28
CA VAL A 9 -6.51 -0.03 -4.16
C VAL A 9 -5.65 0.13 -2.90
N LEU A 10 -6.06 -0.47 -1.78
CA LEU A 10 -5.28 -0.38 -0.56
C LEU A 10 -3.96 -1.16 -0.67
N ASP A 11 -3.99 -2.32 -1.30
CA ASP A 11 -2.76 -3.08 -1.58
C ASP A 11 -1.81 -2.24 -2.42
N LEU A 12 -2.32 -1.62 -3.49
CA LEU A 12 -1.55 -0.73 -4.35
C LEU A 12 -0.89 0.39 -3.56
N CYS A 13 -1.65 1.03 -2.68
CA CYS A 13 -1.13 2.14 -1.89
C CYS A 13 0.03 1.73 -0.98
N VAL A 14 -0.11 0.61 -0.27
CA VAL A 14 0.96 0.13 0.61
C VAL A 14 2.20 -0.22 -0.19
N LEU A 15 2.05 -1.00 -1.27
CA LEU A 15 3.19 -1.42 -2.08
C LEU A 15 3.89 -0.21 -2.70
N ALA A 16 3.12 0.78 -3.16
CA ALA A 16 3.68 2.00 -3.73
C ALA A 16 4.48 2.80 -2.71
N MET A 17 4.03 2.85 -1.47
CA MET A 17 4.76 3.54 -0.40
C MET A 17 6.11 2.89 -0.10
N LEU A 18 6.23 1.59 -0.37
CA LEU A 18 7.46 0.84 -0.12
C LEU A 18 8.39 0.77 -1.33
N LYS A 19 8.01 1.38 -2.44
CA LYS A 19 8.76 1.27 -3.69
C LYS A 19 10.20 1.77 -3.57
N ASP A 20 10.40 2.93 -2.96
CA ASP A 20 11.71 3.57 -2.92
C ASP A 20 12.42 3.42 -1.57
N ASN A 21 11.68 3.20 -0.50
CA ASN A 21 12.23 3.10 0.84
C ASN A 21 11.41 2.15 1.69
N ASP A 22 12.10 1.45 2.60
CA ASP A 22 11.42 0.73 3.66
C ASP A 22 10.72 1.72 4.57
N ARG A 23 9.61 1.31 5.16
CA ARG A 23 8.81 2.18 6.02
C ARG A 23 8.48 1.49 7.34
N TYR A 24 8.46 2.27 8.39
CA TYR A 24 7.97 1.85 9.69
C TYR A 24 6.44 1.64 9.59
N GLY A 25 5.94 0.56 10.22
CA GLY A 25 4.50 0.24 10.15
C GLY A 25 3.60 1.38 10.58
N TYR A 26 3.99 2.11 11.64
CA TYR A 26 3.23 3.26 12.09
C TYR A 26 3.18 4.38 11.03
N GLU A 27 4.26 4.59 10.29
CA GLU A 27 4.27 5.58 9.21
C GLU A 27 3.29 5.20 8.10
N LEU A 28 3.25 3.91 7.74
CA LEU A 28 2.30 3.42 6.74
C LEU A 28 0.85 3.67 7.21
N ALA A 29 0.57 3.31 8.46
CA ALA A 29 -0.77 3.48 9.02
C ALA A 29 -1.17 4.95 9.10
N SER A 30 -0.26 5.80 9.56
CA SER A 30 -0.52 7.22 9.70
C SER A 30 -0.81 7.89 8.36
N THR A 31 0.02 7.59 7.35
CA THR A 31 -0.16 8.17 6.01
C THR A 31 -1.47 7.72 5.38
N LEU A 32 -1.78 6.42 5.49
CA LEU A 32 -3.04 5.91 4.91
C LEU A 32 -4.25 6.46 5.63
N SER A 33 -4.18 6.65 6.96
CA SER A 33 -5.27 7.25 7.71
C SER A 33 -5.53 8.69 7.27
N GLU A 34 -4.47 9.45 7.06
CA GLU A 34 -4.61 10.86 6.67
C GLU A 34 -5.08 11.03 5.24
N ILE A 35 -4.51 10.27 4.30
CA ILE A 35 -4.77 10.49 2.87
C ILE A 35 -5.98 9.72 2.39
N ILE A 36 -6.11 8.46 2.79
CA ILE A 36 -7.18 7.58 2.30
C ILE A 36 -8.34 7.49 3.30
N MET A 37 -8.15 8.02 4.50
CA MET A 37 -9.20 8.06 5.53
C MET A 37 -9.65 6.67 5.98
N ILE A 38 -8.70 5.77 6.20
CA ILE A 38 -8.98 4.43 6.74
C ILE A 38 -8.39 4.31 8.14
N SER A 39 -8.98 3.45 8.96
CA SER A 39 -8.55 3.28 10.35
C SER A 39 -7.33 2.38 10.47
N ASP A 40 -6.61 2.51 11.57
CA ASP A 40 -5.49 1.61 11.90
C ASP A 40 -5.97 0.17 11.99
N GLY A 41 -7.21 -0.05 12.41
CA GLY A 41 -7.81 -1.38 12.45
C GLY A 41 -7.90 -2.04 11.09
N THR A 42 -7.85 -1.26 10.01
CA THR A 42 -7.80 -1.78 8.64
C THR A 42 -6.37 -1.98 8.17
N VAL A 43 -5.46 -1.07 8.54
CA VAL A 43 -4.10 -1.07 8.00
C VAL A 43 -3.26 -2.24 8.51
N TYR A 44 -3.27 -2.49 9.82
CA TYR A 44 -2.40 -3.54 10.38
C TYR A 44 -2.78 -4.96 9.90
N PRO A 45 -4.07 -5.33 9.82
CA PRO A 45 -4.44 -6.59 9.18
C PRO A 45 -4.01 -6.68 7.72
N LEU A 46 -4.07 -5.55 6.99
CA LEU A 46 -3.62 -5.50 5.60
C LEU A 46 -2.12 -5.79 5.49
N LEU A 47 -1.31 -5.18 6.37
CA LEU A 47 0.13 -5.43 6.38
C LEU A 47 0.44 -6.90 6.65
N ARG A 48 -0.27 -7.52 7.61
CA ARG A 48 -0.09 -8.94 7.90
C ARG A 48 -0.44 -9.82 6.70
N LYS A 49 -1.52 -9.48 6.00
CA LYS A 49 -1.94 -10.22 4.81
C LYS A 49 -0.89 -10.11 3.70
N LEU A 50 -0.39 -8.92 3.45
CA LEU A 50 0.63 -8.70 2.41
C LEU A 50 1.92 -9.45 2.74
N ALA A 51 2.29 -9.52 4.03
CA ALA A 51 3.45 -10.29 4.47
C ALA A 51 3.20 -11.80 4.28
N ALA A 52 2.03 -12.28 4.64
CA ALA A 52 1.68 -13.69 4.46
C ALA A 52 1.67 -14.08 2.98
N ASP A 53 1.29 -13.16 2.11
CA ASP A 53 1.28 -13.39 0.66
C ASP A 53 2.67 -13.25 0.03
N GLY A 54 3.69 -12.91 0.81
CA GLY A 54 5.06 -12.79 0.31
C GLY A 54 5.35 -11.52 -0.48
N LEU A 55 4.47 -10.53 -0.40
CA LEU A 55 4.62 -9.29 -1.16
C LEU A 55 5.45 -8.24 -0.41
N VAL A 56 5.45 -8.32 0.91
CA VAL A 56 6.30 -7.50 1.77
C VAL A 56 6.99 -8.40 2.79
N ALA A 57 8.13 -7.94 3.28
CA ALA A 57 8.85 -8.59 4.38
C ALA A 57 8.90 -7.60 5.54
N SER A 58 9.00 -8.09 6.75
CA SER A 58 9.12 -7.23 7.91
C SER A 58 10.37 -7.57 8.70
N TYR A 59 10.91 -6.58 9.39
CA TYR A 59 12.06 -6.75 10.25
C TYR A 59 11.98 -5.74 11.39
N LEU A 60 12.66 -6.03 12.49
CA LEU A 60 12.74 -5.12 13.62
C LEU A 60 14.01 -4.29 13.50
N GLN A 61 13.87 -3.01 13.78
CA GLN A 61 15.00 -2.10 13.85
C GLN A 61 15.04 -1.45 15.22
N GLU A 62 16.19 -1.47 15.85
CA GLU A 62 16.34 -0.90 17.16
C GLU A 62 16.12 0.62 17.13
N SER A 63 15.50 1.11 18.19
CA SER A 63 15.23 2.52 18.37
C SER A 63 16.00 3.02 19.60
N GLN A 64 16.59 4.20 19.52
CA GLN A 64 17.35 4.76 20.63
C GLN A 64 16.47 5.17 21.80
N SER A 65 15.19 5.36 21.58
CA SER A 65 14.30 5.94 22.58
C SER A 65 13.08 5.09 22.90
N GLY A 66 13.15 3.78 22.64
CA GLY A 66 12.01 2.92 22.93
C GLY A 66 12.20 1.51 22.41
N PRO A 67 11.13 0.72 22.37
CA PRO A 67 11.21 -0.65 21.86
C PRO A 67 11.56 -0.66 20.39
N PRO A 68 12.08 -1.80 19.89
CA PRO A 68 12.36 -1.93 18.46
C PRO A 68 11.11 -1.66 17.62
N ARG A 69 11.33 -1.07 16.44
CA ARG A 69 10.26 -0.73 15.51
C ARG A 69 10.20 -1.72 14.37
N LYS A 70 8.99 -2.08 14.00
CA LYS A 70 8.77 -3.01 12.89
C LYS A 70 8.71 -2.26 11.58
N TYR A 71 9.67 -2.55 10.71
CA TYR A 71 9.76 -1.97 9.37
C TYR A 71 9.29 -2.96 8.34
N TYR A 72 8.83 -2.45 7.22
CA TYR A 72 8.38 -3.26 6.09
C TYR A 72 9.18 -2.89 4.85
N SER A 73 9.46 -3.90 4.04
CA SER A 73 10.18 -3.73 2.77
C SER A 73 9.44 -4.45 1.67
N LEU A 74 9.61 -3.97 0.45
CA LEU A 74 8.99 -4.58 -0.72
C LEU A 74 9.85 -5.75 -1.18
N THR A 75 9.23 -6.93 -1.35
CA THR A 75 9.92 -8.11 -1.88
C THR A 75 9.97 -8.05 -3.40
N ALA A 76 10.74 -8.98 -4.02
CA ALA A 76 10.75 -9.09 -5.47
C ALA A 76 9.35 -9.38 -6.02
N MET A 77 8.60 -10.27 -5.36
CA MET A 77 7.22 -10.55 -5.73
C MET A 77 6.33 -9.31 -5.54
N GLY A 78 6.59 -8.54 -4.49
CA GLY A 78 5.87 -7.30 -4.24
C GLY A 78 6.07 -6.28 -5.34
N LYS A 79 7.28 -6.19 -5.89
CA LYS A 79 7.57 -5.29 -7.01
C LYS A 79 6.78 -5.66 -8.25
N ILE A 80 6.69 -6.95 -8.54
CA ILE A 80 5.90 -7.45 -9.68
C ILE A 80 4.43 -7.12 -9.46
N ARG A 81 3.92 -7.41 -8.27
CA ARG A 81 2.53 -7.15 -7.95
C ARG A 81 2.19 -5.66 -8.00
N LEU A 82 3.10 -4.82 -7.51
CA LEU A 82 2.94 -3.36 -7.58
C LEU A 82 2.74 -2.91 -9.03
N GLN A 83 3.59 -3.40 -9.93
CA GLN A 83 3.48 -3.02 -11.34
C GLN A 83 2.15 -3.44 -11.95
N GLU A 84 1.69 -4.67 -11.64
CA GLU A 84 0.39 -5.15 -12.12
C GLU A 84 -0.75 -4.27 -11.63
N LEU A 85 -0.76 -3.96 -10.34
CA LEU A 85 -1.80 -3.13 -9.74
C LEU A 85 -1.76 -1.71 -10.27
N LEU A 86 -0.58 -1.18 -10.50
CA LEU A 86 -0.41 0.17 -11.02
C LEU A 86 -0.92 0.26 -12.47
N ASP A 87 -0.62 -0.74 -13.28
CA ASP A 87 -1.11 -0.80 -14.66
C ASP A 87 -2.64 -0.89 -14.68
N ASP A 88 -3.22 -1.72 -13.83
CA ASP A 88 -4.67 -1.85 -13.71
C ASP A 88 -5.31 -0.53 -13.29
N TRP A 89 -4.71 0.13 -12.31
CA TRP A 89 -5.20 1.41 -11.82
C TRP A 89 -5.17 2.48 -12.91
N ASN A 90 -4.07 2.57 -13.64
CA ASN A 90 -3.92 3.56 -14.70
C ASN A 90 -4.92 3.32 -15.83
N THR A 91 -5.11 2.07 -16.22
CA THR A 91 -6.09 1.71 -17.25
C THR A 91 -7.50 2.06 -16.79
N PHE A 92 -7.82 1.75 -15.54
CA PHE A 92 -9.15 2.03 -14.99
C PHE A 92 -9.42 3.53 -14.93
N THR A 93 -8.48 4.31 -14.39
CA THR A 93 -8.66 5.75 -14.26
C THR A 93 -8.76 6.45 -15.61
N GLU A 94 -7.99 6.02 -16.59
CA GLU A 94 -8.11 6.55 -17.96
C GLU A 94 -9.48 6.28 -18.55
N SER A 95 -9.99 5.07 -18.36
CA SER A 95 -11.33 4.70 -18.85
C SER A 95 -12.42 5.54 -18.18
N VAL A 96 -12.34 5.70 -16.87
CA VAL A 96 -13.31 6.50 -16.13
C VAL A 96 -13.26 7.96 -16.58
N ASN A 97 -12.05 8.50 -16.77
CA ASN A 97 -11.89 9.90 -17.19
C ASN A 97 -12.49 10.15 -18.57
N LYS A 98 -12.42 9.17 -19.48
CA LYS A 98 -13.07 9.29 -20.78
C LYS A 98 -14.59 9.43 -20.68
N ILE A 99 -15.17 8.73 -19.72
CA ILE A 99 -16.64 8.73 -19.52
C ILE A 99 -17.10 9.98 -18.81
N VAL A 100 -16.41 10.38 -17.73
CA VAL A 100 -16.84 11.53 -16.91
C VAL A 100 -16.38 12.87 -17.48
N GLY A 101 -15.65 12.85 -18.59
CA GLY A 101 -15.18 14.08 -19.21
C GLY A 101 -14.00 14.73 -18.52
N GLY A 102 -13.30 13.98 -17.65
CA GLY A 102 -12.11 14.48 -16.99
C GLY A 102 -10.96 14.65 -18.00
N LYS A 103 -10.09 15.61 -17.73
CA LYS A 103 -8.91 15.79 -18.58
C LYS A 103 -7.96 14.64 -18.34
N SER A 104 -7.61 13.93 -19.40
CA SER A 104 -6.52 13.00 -19.33
C SER A 104 -5.25 13.80 -19.15
N ALA A 105 -4.53 13.45 -18.12
CA ALA A 105 -3.25 14.11 -17.86
C ALA A 105 -2.25 13.78 -18.95
#